data_549f479dc78d0ef1ebfc932ceeed707f
#
_entry.id   549f479dc78d0ef1ebfc932ceeed707f
#
_cell.length_a   1.000
_cell.length_b   1.000
_cell.length_c   1.000
_cell.angle_alpha   90.00
_cell.angle_beta   90.00
_cell.angle_gamma   90.00
#
_symmetry.space_group_name_H-M   'P 1'
#
loop_
_entity.id
_entity.type
_entity.pdbx_description
1 polymer ?
#
loop_
_entity_poly.entity_id
_entity_poly.type
_entity_poly.pdbx_seq_one_letter_code
_entity_poly.pdbx_strand_id
1 'polypeptide(L)'
;MAAEQGFHTLFAPFAAAMMFGSVATAVQTYKELAASHGHPDARAKCSYFVNVVDTKAEELATKERLRLYLHSVLPAFPGDRATAPPHIAYFADIVERLQKMKAEDFGERSVVTGDADTCISILKKCEAAGIEEVILYFNFGLLDHKKTVKSMERFAREVMPHF
;
A
#
# COMPACT_ATOMS: atom_id res chain seq x y z
N MET A 1 5.77 -11.65 -16.65
CA MET A 1 5.84 -12.98 -15.95
C MET A 1 4.54 -13.32 -15.22
N ALA A 2 4.08 -12.61 -14.14
CA ALA A 2 2.81 -12.97 -13.49
C ALA A 2 1.60 -12.87 -14.44
N ALA A 3 1.48 -11.79 -15.17
CA ALA A 3 0.43 -11.58 -16.16
C ALA A 3 0.44 -12.61 -17.30
N GLU A 4 1.60 -12.95 -17.80
CA GLU A 4 1.79 -13.96 -18.88
C GLU A 4 1.39 -15.37 -18.44
N GLN A 5 1.45 -15.66 -17.15
CA GLN A 5 1.07 -16.95 -16.56
C GLN A 5 -0.35 -16.95 -15.99
N GLY A 6 -1.08 -15.84 -16.05
CA GLY A 6 -2.43 -15.73 -15.52
C GLY A 6 -2.53 -15.76 -14.00
N PHE A 7 -1.42 -15.51 -13.28
CA PHE A 7 -1.46 -15.48 -11.82
C PHE A 7 -2.17 -14.22 -11.33
N HIS A 8 -3.05 -14.34 -10.35
CA HIS A 8 -3.55 -13.20 -9.62
C HIS A 8 -2.40 -12.49 -8.91
N THR A 9 -2.47 -11.16 -8.81
CA THR A 9 -1.38 -10.39 -8.23
C THR A 9 -1.83 -9.55 -7.04
N LEU A 10 -0.93 -9.38 -6.08
CA LEU A 10 -1.09 -8.50 -4.93
C LEU A 10 -0.10 -7.33 -5.05
N PHE A 11 -0.62 -6.13 -5.20
CA PHE A 11 0.19 -4.91 -5.24
C PHE A 11 0.42 -4.37 -3.83
N ALA A 12 1.65 -3.99 -3.53
CA ALA A 12 1.98 -3.07 -2.45
C ALA A 12 1.85 -1.64 -3.00
N PRO A 13 0.84 -0.83 -2.59
CA PRO A 13 0.53 0.44 -3.25
C PRO A 13 1.70 1.40 -3.29
N PHE A 14 2.47 1.47 -2.21
CA PHE A 14 3.67 2.30 -2.13
C PHE A 14 4.70 1.91 -3.20
N ALA A 15 5.05 0.62 -3.30
CA ALA A 15 6.00 0.13 -4.29
C ALA A 15 5.46 0.28 -5.72
N ALA A 16 4.17 -0.02 -5.94
CA ALA A 16 3.52 0.16 -7.22
C ALA A 16 3.55 1.63 -7.67
N ALA A 17 3.26 2.58 -6.76
CA ALA A 17 3.33 3.99 -7.05
C ALA A 17 4.76 4.46 -7.38
N MET A 18 5.77 3.91 -6.73
CA MET A 18 7.18 4.23 -7.02
C MET A 18 7.63 3.73 -8.39
N MET A 19 7.17 2.54 -8.80
CA MET A 19 7.59 1.89 -10.05
C MET A 19 6.76 2.34 -11.26
N PHE A 20 5.47 2.59 -11.08
CA PHE A 20 4.52 2.87 -12.16
C PHE A 20 3.85 4.26 -12.07
N GLY A 21 4.25 5.07 -11.09
CA GLY A 21 3.65 6.38 -10.84
C GLY A 21 2.34 6.32 -10.04
N SER A 22 1.52 5.27 -10.20
CA SER A 22 0.31 5.05 -9.40
C SER A 22 -0.04 3.55 -9.32
N VAL A 23 -0.85 3.18 -8.34
CA VAL A 23 -1.43 1.84 -8.25
C VAL A 23 -2.37 1.58 -9.43
N ALA A 24 -3.15 2.58 -9.84
CA ALA A 24 -4.07 2.48 -10.98
C ALA A 24 -3.32 2.12 -12.27
N THR A 25 -2.21 2.81 -12.56
CA THR A 25 -1.38 2.50 -13.74
C THR A 25 -0.81 1.08 -13.67
N ALA A 26 -0.32 0.67 -12.48
CA ALA A 26 0.21 -0.68 -12.29
C ALA A 26 -0.84 -1.76 -12.53
N VAL A 27 -2.05 -1.58 -11.99
CA VAL A 27 -3.18 -2.52 -12.17
C VAL A 27 -3.62 -2.58 -13.61
N GLN A 28 -3.78 -1.43 -14.27
CA GLN A 28 -4.16 -1.37 -15.68
C GLN A 28 -3.13 -2.07 -16.57
N THR A 29 -1.84 -1.75 -16.43
CA THR A 29 -0.75 -2.41 -17.18
C THR A 29 -0.75 -3.91 -16.98
N TYR A 30 -0.96 -4.37 -15.74
CA TYR A 30 -1.05 -5.79 -15.42
C TYR A 30 -2.25 -6.45 -16.09
N LYS A 31 -3.45 -5.87 -15.99
CA LYS A 31 -4.68 -6.44 -16.57
C LYS A 31 -4.62 -6.49 -18.11
N GLU A 32 -4.12 -5.44 -18.76
CA GLU A 32 -3.92 -5.40 -20.20
C GLU A 32 -2.95 -6.49 -20.67
N LEU A 33 -1.83 -6.64 -19.97
CA LEU A 33 -0.84 -7.66 -20.28
C LEU A 33 -1.39 -9.09 -20.05
N ALA A 34 -2.11 -9.32 -18.97
CA ALA A 34 -2.74 -10.60 -18.68
C ALA A 34 -3.77 -10.98 -19.77
N ALA A 35 -4.63 -10.04 -20.14
CA ALA A 35 -5.61 -10.24 -21.20
C ALA A 35 -4.96 -10.55 -22.56
N SER A 36 -3.85 -9.87 -22.92
CA SER A 36 -3.11 -10.12 -24.17
C SER A 36 -2.48 -11.51 -24.24
N HIS A 37 -2.27 -12.15 -23.07
CA HIS A 37 -1.78 -13.55 -22.98
C HIS A 37 -2.89 -14.59 -22.73
N GLY A 38 -4.17 -14.20 -22.91
CA GLY A 38 -5.30 -15.12 -22.78
C GLY A 38 -5.83 -15.29 -21.35
N HIS A 39 -5.47 -14.39 -20.43
CA HIS A 39 -5.89 -14.43 -19.02
C HIS A 39 -6.71 -13.20 -18.60
N PRO A 40 -7.90 -12.93 -19.25
CA PRO A 40 -8.69 -11.75 -18.96
C PRO A 40 -9.26 -11.75 -17.52
N ASP A 41 -9.39 -12.93 -16.89
CA ASP A 41 -9.93 -13.10 -15.54
C ASP A 41 -8.87 -12.97 -14.43
N ALA A 42 -7.63 -12.60 -14.78
CA ALA A 42 -6.57 -12.39 -13.81
C ALA A 42 -6.88 -11.20 -12.89
N ARG A 43 -6.89 -11.44 -11.57
CA ARG A 43 -7.36 -10.51 -10.55
C ARG A 43 -6.24 -9.68 -9.96
N ALA A 44 -6.55 -8.43 -9.67
CA ALA A 44 -5.66 -7.49 -8.99
C ALA A 44 -6.16 -7.21 -7.57
N LYS A 45 -5.28 -7.40 -6.59
CA LYS A 45 -5.50 -7.09 -5.19
C LYS A 45 -4.45 -6.10 -4.71
N CYS A 46 -4.70 -5.43 -3.58
CA CYS A 46 -3.65 -4.64 -2.92
C CYS A 46 -3.68 -4.82 -1.41
N SER A 47 -2.63 -4.36 -0.73
CA SER A 47 -2.56 -4.35 0.73
C SER A 47 -2.24 -2.94 1.23
N TYR A 48 -3.00 -2.42 2.18
CA TYR A 48 -2.79 -1.12 2.79
C TYR A 48 -2.56 -1.20 4.29
N PHE A 49 -1.67 -0.34 4.78
CA PHE A 49 -1.64 0.03 6.19
C PHE A 49 -2.85 0.91 6.48
N VAL A 50 -3.59 0.61 7.55
CA VAL A 50 -4.87 1.28 7.83
C VAL A 50 -4.92 1.74 9.28
N ASN A 51 -5.34 3.00 9.50
CA ASN A 51 -5.68 3.49 10.83
C ASN A 51 -6.72 4.62 10.72
N VAL A 52 -7.94 4.36 11.19
CA VAL A 52 -9.02 5.37 11.22
C VAL A 52 -8.84 6.24 12.46
N VAL A 53 -8.70 7.53 12.25
CA VAL A 53 -8.41 8.53 13.30
C VAL A 53 -9.29 9.76 13.16
N ASP A 54 -9.36 10.59 14.22
CA ASP A 54 -10.26 11.74 14.24
C ASP A 54 -9.55 13.08 13.96
N THR A 55 -8.24 13.14 14.20
CA THR A 55 -7.49 14.40 14.15
C THR A 55 -6.27 14.33 13.23
N LYS A 56 -5.88 15.48 12.69
CA LYS A 56 -4.64 15.59 11.90
C LYS A 56 -3.38 15.24 12.71
N ALA A 57 -3.39 15.46 14.01
CA ALA A 57 -2.28 15.08 14.89
C ALA A 57 -2.16 13.54 14.99
N GLU A 58 -3.28 12.81 15.10
CA GLU A 58 -3.29 11.34 15.09
C GLU A 58 -2.94 10.77 13.72
N GLU A 59 -3.38 11.42 12.63
CA GLU A 59 -2.99 11.06 11.27
C GLU A 59 -1.47 11.17 11.10
N LEU A 60 -0.86 12.27 11.53
CA LEU A 60 0.60 12.44 11.46
C LEU A 60 1.33 11.44 12.35
N ALA A 61 0.82 11.18 13.55
CA ALA A 61 1.38 10.15 14.44
C ALA A 61 1.31 8.75 13.80
N THR A 62 0.24 8.44 13.07
CA THR A 62 0.10 7.19 12.31
C THR A 62 1.17 7.08 11.21
N LYS A 63 1.36 8.15 10.44
CA LYS A 63 2.38 8.22 9.39
C LYS A 63 3.80 8.07 9.95
N GLU A 64 4.06 8.64 11.12
CA GLU A 64 5.35 8.46 11.81
C GLU A 64 5.55 7.00 12.25
N ARG A 65 4.52 6.31 12.73
CA ARG A 65 4.58 4.88 13.04
C ARG A 65 4.85 4.03 11.81
N LEU A 66 4.24 4.38 10.67
CA LEU A 66 4.53 3.73 9.40
C LEU A 66 5.99 3.96 8.98
N ARG A 67 6.49 5.19 9.09
CA ARG A 67 7.90 5.52 8.80
C ARG A 67 8.86 4.66 9.63
N LEU A 68 8.65 4.60 10.94
CA LEU A 68 9.47 3.79 11.85
C LEU A 68 9.43 2.29 11.49
N TYR A 69 8.25 1.77 11.16
CA TYR A 69 8.09 0.39 10.72
C TYR A 69 8.88 0.13 9.42
N LEU A 70 8.70 0.96 8.40
CA LEU A 70 9.41 0.81 7.13
C LEU A 70 10.92 0.90 7.33
N HIS A 71 11.42 1.84 8.14
CA HIS A 71 12.84 1.93 8.47
C HIS A 71 13.37 0.67 9.17
N SER A 72 12.57 0.02 10.01
CA SER A 72 12.98 -1.21 10.70
C SER A 72 13.16 -2.41 9.77
N VAL A 73 12.48 -2.42 8.62
CA VAL A 73 12.57 -3.50 7.63
C VAL A 73 13.57 -3.22 6.51
N LEU A 74 14.05 -1.98 6.35
CA LEU A 74 15.02 -1.62 5.30
C LEU A 74 16.29 -2.50 5.28
N PRO A 75 16.87 -2.90 6.43
CA PRO A 75 18.07 -3.75 6.43
C PRO A 75 17.88 -5.13 5.77
N ALA A 76 16.63 -5.57 5.57
CA ALA A 76 16.32 -6.82 4.87
C ALA A 76 16.40 -6.71 3.34
N PHE A 77 16.53 -5.50 2.80
CA PHE A 77 16.59 -5.24 1.36
C PHE A 77 17.99 -4.77 0.93
N PRO A 78 18.36 -4.98 -0.35
CA PRO A 78 19.62 -4.48 -0.88
C PRO A 78 19.71 -2.95 -0.72
N GLY A 79 20.77 -2.48 -0.06
CA GLY A 79 21.04 -1.06 0.10
C GLY A 79 21.89 -0.45 -1.02
N ASP A 80 22.50 -1.30 -1.87
CA ASP A 80 23.37 -0.89 -2.97
C ASP A 80 23.00 -1.65 -4.25
N ARG A 81 22.68 -0.88 -5.29
CA ARG A 81 22.30 -1.40 -6.59
C ARG A 81 23.43 -2.19 -7.27
N ALA A 82 24.67 -1.80 -7.05
CA ALA A 82 25.84 -2.40 -7.70
C ALA A 82 26.13 -3.83 -7.20
N THR A 83 25.79 -4.08 -5.93
CA THR A 83 26.02 -5.40 -5.28
C THR A 83 24.75 -6.26 -5.22
N ALA A 84 23.59 -5.69 -5.51
CA ALA A 84 22.32 -6.41 -5.48
C ALA A 84 22.19 -7.39 -6.66
N PRO A 85 21.57 -8.58 -6.45
CA PRO A 85 21.18 -9.43 -7.55
C PRO A 85 20.30 -8.68 -8.56
N PRO A 86 20.51 -8.87 -9.89
CA PRO A 86 19.84 -8.05 -10.91
C PRO A 86 18.31 -7.99 -10.79
N HIS A 87 17.66 -9.09 -10.40
CA HIS A 87 16.20 -9.19 -10.30
C HIS A 87 15.60 -8.42 -9.11
N ILE A 88 16.42 -8.00 -8.14
CA ILE A 88 15.99 -7.21 -6.97
C ILE A 88 16.76 -5.89 -6.83
N ALA A 89 17.63 -5.56 -7.77
CA ALA A 89 18.45 -4.35 -7.71
C ALA A 89 17.62 -3.04 -7.62
N TYR A 90 16.41 -3.06 -8.15
CA TYR A 90 15.48 -1.92 -8.05
C TYR A 90 15.07 -1.59 -6.60
N PHE A 91 15.20 -2.54 -5.66
CA PHE A 91 14.93 -2.27 -4.25
C PHE A 91 15.88 -1.25 -3.64
N ALA A 92 17.13 -1.17 -4.14
CA ALA A 92 18.08 -0.18 -3.64
C ALA A 92 17.57 1.26 -3.81
N ASP A 93 16.91 1.56 -4.93
CA ASP A 93 16.31 2.87 -5.19
C ASP A 93 15.12 3.15 -4.25
N ILE A 94 14.35 2.10 -3.91
CA ILE A 94 13.26 2.18 -2.95
C ILE A 94 13.80 2.44 -1.54
N VAL A 95 14.84 1.71 -1.13
CA VAL A 95 15.52 1.90 0.17
C VAL A 95 16.03 3.32 0.31
N GLU A 96 16.74 3.84 -0.70
CA GLU A 96 17.27 5.20 -0.68
C GLU A 96 16.15 6.26 -0.53
N ARG A 97 15.04 6.09 -1.25
CA ARG A 97 13.90 7.00 -1.14
C ARG A 97 13.25 6.94 0.24
N LEU A 98 12.99 5.72 0.75
CA LEU A 98 12.38 5.52 2.06
C LEU A 98 13.21 6.12 3.19
N GLN A 99 14.55 6.00 3.13
CA GLN A 99 15.44 6.60 4.12
C GLN A 99 15.34 8.12 4.20
N LYS A 100 14.99 8.78 3.11
CA LYS A 100 14.86 10.25 3.02
C LYS A 100 13.45 10.76 3.37
N MET A 101 12.44 9.89 3.37
CA MET A 101 11.04 10.28 3.60
C MET A 101 10.79 10.66 5.06
N LYS A 102 10.04 11.74 5.24
CA LYS A 102 9.47 12.17 6.52
C LYS A 102 8.05 11.64 6.67
N ALA A 103 7.49 11.75 7.88
CA ALA A 103 6.11 11.31 8.13
C ALA A 103 5.08 11.99 7.20
N GLU A 104 5.28 13.28 6.93
CA GLU A 104 4.39 14.08 6.08
C GLU A 104 4.35 13.62 4.63
N ASP A 105 5.42 12.95 4.15
CA ASP A 105 5.53 12.48 2.77
C ASP A 105 4.67 11.22 2.50
N PHE A 106 4.22 10.53 3.58
CA PHE A 106 3.32 9.40 3.46
C PHE A 106 1.88 9.87 3.24
N GLY A 107 1.38 9.70 2.05
CA GLY A 107 0.02 10.04 1.66
C GLY A 107 -0.83 8.81 1.33
N GLU A 108 -1.93 9.03 0.61
CA GLU A 108 -2.89 8.02 0.18
C GLU A 108 -2.29 6.85 -0.64
N ARG A 109 -1.08 7.02 -1.20
CA ARG A 109 -0.34 5.97 -1.91
C ARG A 109 0.36 4.98 -0.96
N SER A 110 0.39 5.28 0.33
CA SER A 110 1.15 4.51 1.31
C SER A 110 0.29 3.99 2.46
N VAL A 111 -0.70 4.76 2.87
CA VAL A 111 -1.52 4.49 4.05
C VAL A 111 -2.94 5.02 3.87
N VAL A 112 -3.91 4.25 4.33
CA VAL A 112 -5.31 4.67 4.48
C VAL A 112 -5.48 5.18 5.91
N THR A 113 -5.42 6.50 6.10
CA THR A 113 -5.55 7.11 7.42
C THR A 113 -6.23 8.48 7.34
N GLY A 114 -6.93 8.84 8.38
CA GLY A 114 -7.80 10.01 8.51
C GLY A 114 -9.15 9.59 9.08
N ASP A 115 -10.14 10.46 8.97
CA ASP A 115 -11.52 10.14 9.31
C ASP A 115 -12.13 9.11 8.34
N ALA A 116 -13.34 8.65 8.63
CA ALA A 116 -14.02 7.64 7.83
C ALA A 116 -14.17 8.07 6.37
N ASP A 117 -14.56 9.33 6.12
CA ASP A 117 -14.77 9.86 4.76
C ASP A 117 -13.46 9.89 3.95
N THR A 118 -12.35 10.25 4.59
CA THR A 118 -11.02 10.21 3.98
C THR A 118 -10.65 8.77 3.62
N CYS A 119 -10.85 7.81 4.53
CA CYS A 119 -10.57 6.40 4.28
C CYS A 119 -11.42 5.83 3.14
N ILE A 120 -12.73 6.15 3.11
CA ILE A 120 -13.64 5.76 2.03
C ILE A 120 -13.16 6.32 0.70
N SER A 121 -12.81 7.61 0.65
CA SER A 121 -12.31 8.26 -0.57
C SER A 121 -11.08 7.57 -1.15
N ILE A 122 -10.11 7.21 -0.31
CA ILE A 122 -8.90 6.50 -0.73
C ILE A 122 -9.25 5.11 -1.29
N LEU A 123 -10.10 4.35 -0.60
CA LEU A 123 -10.47 3.01 -1.04
C LEU A 123 -11.36 3.01 -2.29
N LYS A 124 -12.22 4.02 -2.48
CA LYS A 124 -12.97 4.20 -3.72
C LYS A 124 -12.06 4.45 -4.93
N LYS A 125 -10.90 5.08 -4.75
CA LYS A 125 -9.90 5.19 -5.83
C LYS A 125 -9.29 3.83 -6.17
N CYS A 126 -9.12 2.94 -5.19
CA CYS A 126 -8.66 1.57 -5.44
C CYS A 126 -9.69 0.76 -6.23
N GLU A 127 -10.96 0.85 -5.82
CA GLU A 127 -12.09 0.22 -6.54
C GLU A 127 -12.16 0.71 -7.99
N ALA A 128 -12.11 2.03 -8.20
CA ALA A 128 -12.12 2.64 -9.54
C ALA A 128 -10.90 2.24 -10.39
N ALA A 129 -9.76 1.90 -9.76
CA ALA A 129 -8.58 1.37 -10.45
C ALA A 129 -8.70 -0.12 -10.84
N GLY A 130 -9.81 -0.78 -10.49
CA GLY A 130 -10.05 -2.19 -10.76
C GLY A 130 -9.39 -3.14 -9.77
N ILE A 131 -9.09 -2.68 -8.56
CA ILE A 131 -8.68 -3.51 -7.44
C ILE A 131 -9.93 -4.17 -6.85
N GLU A 132 -9.93 -5.50 -6.78
CA GLU A 132 -11.09 -6.29 -6.39
C GLU A 132 -11.09 -6.69 -4.91
N GLU A 133 -9.93 -6.60 -4.27
CA GLU A 133 -9.77 -6.95 -2.86
C GLU A 133 -8.64 -6.14 -2.24
N VAL A 134 -8.88 -5.61 -1.03
CA VAL A 134 -7.88 -4.89 -0.24
C VAL A 134 -7.59 -5.63 1.05
N ILE A 135 -6.34 -6.03 1.25
CA ILE A 135 -5.87 -6.56 2.53
C ILE A 135 -5.57 -5.39 3.45
N LEU A 136 -6.24 -5.35 4.60
CA LEU A 136 -6.15 -4.28 5.57
C LEU A 136 -5.16 -4.64 6.68
N TYR A 137 -4.06 -3.89 6.78
CA TYR A 137 -3.01 -4.13 7.76
C TYR A 137 -3.07 -3.06 8.86
N PHE A 138 -3.77 -3.36 9.96
CA PHE A 138 -3.99 -2.43 11.08
C PHE A 138 -2.86 -2.41 12.09
N ASN A 139 -2.18 -3.55 12.31
CA ASN A 139 -1.15 -3.66 13.33
C ASN A 139 0.25 -3.43 12.76
N PHE A 140 0.69 -2.19 12.70
CA PHE A 140 2.01 -1.80 12.21
C PHE A 140 2.66 -0.75 13.12
N GLY A 141 3.99 -0.65 13.06
CA GLY A 141 4.76 0.42 13.72
C GLY A 141 4.58 0.51 15.22
N LEU A 142 4.28 -0.61 15.88
CA LEU A 142 4.03 -0.67 17.33
C LEU A 142 2.90 0.28 17.78
N LEU A 143 1.84 0.37 17.00
CA LEU A 143 0.62 1.06 17.41
C LEU A 143 0.06 0.44 18.69
N ASP A 144 -0.49 1.28 19.57
CA ASP A 144 -1.14 0.82 20.79
C ASP A 144 -2.31 -0.12 20.48
N HIS A 145 -2.36 -1.26 21.16
CA HIS A 145 -3.34 -2.32 20.89
C HIS A 145 -4.79 -1.82 21.01
N LYS A 146 -5.10 -1.04 22.05
CA LYS A 146 -6.48 -0.53 22.25
C LYS A 146 -6.88 0.44 21.15
N LYS A 147 -5.94 1.29 20.69
CA LYS A 147 -6.17 2.19 19.55
C LYS A 147 -6.33 1.42 18.26
N THR A 148 -5.55 0.37 18.05
CA THR A 148 -5.67 -0.51 16.88
C THR A 148 -7.04 -1.17 16.82
N VAL A 149 -7.50 -1.77 17.92
CA VAL A 149 -8.84 -2.39 18.01
C VAL A 149 -9.94 -1.35 17.75
N LYS A 150 -9.87 -0.19 18.39
CA LYS A 150 -10.81 0.91 18.15
C LYS A 150 -10.86 1.33 16.66
N SER A 151 -9.70 1.40 16.02
CA SER A 151 -9.61 1.71 14.58
C SER A 151 -10.26 0.63 13.72
N MET A 152 -10.06 -0.66 14.04
CA MET A 152 -10.70 -1.78 13.35
C MET A 152 -12.23 -1.74 13.50
N GLU A 153 -12.73 -1.51 14.72
CA GLU A 153 -14.17 -1.41 14.99
C GLU A 153 -14.81 -0.22 14.24
N ARG A 154 -14.12 0.91 14.20
CA ARG A 154 -14.57 2.08 13.44
C ARG A 154 -14.58 1.79 11.95
N PHE A 155 -13.52 1.18 11.43
CA PHE A 155 -13.45 0.80 10.03
C PHE A 155 -14.62 -0.11 9.65
N ALA A 156 -14.89 -1.13 10.46
CA ALA A 156 -16.00 -2.06 10.23
C ALA A 156 -17.38 -1.38 10.25
N ARG A 157 -17.58 -0.39 11.13
CA ARG A 157 -18.87 0.30 11.27
C ARG A 157 -19.04 1.47 10.30
N GLU A 158 -17.97 2.23 10.03
CA GLU A 158 -18.05 3.53 9.37
C GLU A 158 -17.51 3.51 7.93
N VAL A 159 -16.65 2.54 7.57
CA VAL A 159 -16.01 2.46 6.25
C VAL A 159 -16.50 1.27 5.44
N MET A 160 -16.47 0.05 5.99
CA MET A 160 -16.86 -1.17 5.27
C MET A 160 -18.25 -1.13 4.63
N PRO A 161 -19.29 -0.53 5.24
CA PRO A 161 -20.64 -0.50 4.63
C PRO A 161 -20.73 0.24 3.29
N HIS A 162 -19.68 0.93 2.87
CA HIS A 162 -19.63 1.67 1.60
C HIS A 162 -19.06 0.83 0.42
N PHE A 163 -18.74 -0.43 0.67
CA PHE A 163 -18.18 -1.40 -0.28
C PHE A 163 -18.95 -2.72 -0.24
#